data_960f0c47cddefce15b562184cb00538a
#
_entry.id   960f0c47cddefce15b562184cb00538a
#
_cell.length_a   1.000
_cell.length_b   1.000
_cell.length_c   1.000
_cell.angle_alpha   90.00
_cell.angle_beta   90.00
_cell.angle_gamma   90.00
#
_symmetry.space_group_name_H-M   'P 1'
#
loop_
_entity.id
_entity.type
_entity.pdbx_description
1 polymer ?
#
loop_
_entity_poly.entity_id
_entity_poly.type
_entity_poly.pdbx_seq_one_letter_code
_entity_poly.pdbx_strand_id
1 'polypeptide(L)'
;MVRQAVCFSLILTLLGLPLSAQDLSQPSVRLKAEKKDTTTWTGKIPENPTPRQMQNFLWRTLVMKDLILKGRVQSGEKKIPVVVRTRDRLIQFEFQDRPLQIRVRFAPEGSLIQKRAKSEADWQVVTGTEKTKEIAGTDLAYEDLGIDFLRWPDAKLVGTDNIMMLDCWTYEANPPVESNYAKVRYWISKTYLTMIRADGLNAKGQAIKRFTFNSVIEAEDTVVIGEMKVASLTPGTDVSASRTFVQIETVEKGSGL
;
A
#
# COMPACT_ATOMS: atom_id res chain seq x y z
N MET A 1 25.91 11.48 -2.65
CA MET A 1 24.49 11.80 -2.85
C MET A 1 23.67 10.64 -2.30
N VAL A 2 22.95 10.89 -1.23
CA VAL A 2 22.16 9.86 -0.52
C VAL A 2 20.89 9.59 -1.33
N ARG A 3 20.78 8.38 -1.89
CA ARG A 3 19.54 7.95 -2.58
C ARG A 3 18.49 7.58 -1.53
N GLN A 4 17.40 8.32 -1.51
CA GLN A 4 16.28 8.04 -0.62
C GLN A 4 15.40 6.92 -1.20
N ALA A 5 15.15 5.88 -0.40
CA ALA A 5 14.23 4.81 -0.74
C ALA A 5 12.81 5.19 -0.35
N VAL A 6 11.87 4.96 -1.23
CA VAL A 6 10.43 5.21 -1.03
C VAL A 6 9.81 4.00 -0.35
N CYS A 7 8.90 4.19 0.58
CA CYS A 7 8.29 3.15 1.42
C CYS A 7 7.44 2.10 0.65
N PHE A 8 7.34 2.25 -0.64
CA PHE A 8 6.85 1.26 -1.58
C PHE A 8 7.91 0.97 -2.66
N SER A 9 9.19 1.29 -2.38
CA SER A 9 10.27 1.07 -3.34
C SER A 9 11.05 -0.17 -2.96
N LEU A 10 10.83 -1.25 -3.69
CA LEU A 10 11.78 -2.35 -3.81
C LEU A 10 12.81 -1.93 -4.86
N ILE A 11 14.06 -1.69 -4.46
CA ILE A 11 15.14 -1.48 -5.43
C ILE A 11 15.59 -2.85 -5.94
N LEU A 12 15.18 -3.19 -7.15
CA LEU A 12 15.74 -4.29 -7.94
C LEU A 12 16.56 -3.66 -9.08
N THR A 13 17.88 -3.66 -8.99
CA THR A 13 18.73 -3.38 -10.16
C THR A 13 19.08 -4.71 -10.81
N LEU A 14 18.52 -5.01 -11.96
CA LEU A 14 19.01 -6.04 -12.87
C LEU A 14 20.01 -5.41 -13.84
N LEU A 15 21.18 -6.04 -13.96
CA LEU A 15 22.19 -5.76 -14.96
C LEU A 15 21.62 -5.97 -16.37
N GLY A 16 21.94 -5.02 -17.25
CA GLY A 16 21.40 -4.90 -18.57
C GLY A 16 21.55 -6.13 -19.47
N LEU A 17 20.42 -6.52 -20.02
CA LEU A 17 20.34 -7.24 -21.29
C LEU A 17 19.35 -6.48 -22.17
N PRO A 18 19.57 -6.39 -23.50
CA PRO A 18 18.68 -5.65 -24.39
C PRO A 18 17.33 -6.38 -24.49
N LEU A 19 16.25 -5.74 -24.08
CA LEU A 19 14.90 -6.22 -24.33
C LEU A 19 14.57 -6.04 -25.81
N SER A 20 14.42 -7.15 -26.52
CA SER A 20 13.67 -7.19 -27.78
C SER A 20 12.18 -6.96 -27.46
N ALA A 21 11.51 -6.17 -28.30
CA ALA A 21 10.09 -5.87 -28.19
C ALA A 21 9.26 -7.16 -28.19
N GLN A 22 8.76 -7.56 -27.03
CA GLN A 22 7.80 -8.65 -26.86
C GLN A 22 6.72 -8.24 -25.87
N ASP A 23 5.51 -8.21 -26.40
CA ASP A 23 4.20 -8.38 -25.77
C ASP A 23 3.93 -7.69 -24.41
N LEU A 24 3.30 -6.51 -24.47
CA LEU A 24 2.83 -5.69 -23.35
C LEU A 24 1.64 -6.29 -22.59
N SER A 25 1.34 -7.58 -22.71
CA SER A 25 0.15 -8.20 -22.10
C SER A 25 0.34 -8.76 -20.70
N GLN A 26 1.57 -8.78 -20.15
CA GLN A 26 1.81 -9.25 -18.78
C GLN A 26 2.89 -8.46 -18.02
N PRO A 27 2.56 -7.38 -17.32
CA PRO A 27 3.48 -6.78 -16.38
C PRO A 27 3.35 -7.44 -15.00
N SER A 28 3.77 -8.67 -14.85
CA SER A 28 3.88 -9.28 -13.52
C SER A 28 5.28 -9.85 -13.33
N VAL A 29 6.17 -9.01 -12.82
CA VAL A 29 7.41 -9.54 -12.24
C VAL A 29 7.04 -10.17 -10.90
N ARG A 30 6.97 -11.50 -10.85
CA ARG A 30 6.91 -12.23 -9.59
C ARG A 30 8.14 -11.85 -8.76
N LEU A 31 7.92 -11.44 -7.52
CA LEU A 31 9.00 -11.20 -6.56
C LEU A 31 9.87 -12.46 -6.45
N LYS A 32 11.00 -12.51 -7.18
CA LYS A 32 12.03 -13.53 -6.97
C LYS A 32 12.92 -13.04 -5.85
N ALA A 33 13.16 -13.91 -4.87
CA ALA A 33 14.02 -13.64 -3.73
C ALA A 33 15.49 -13.56 -4.15
N GLU A 34 15.91 -12.45 -4.73
CA GLU A 34 17.32 -12.08 -4.82
C GLU A 34 17.67 -11.08 -3.73
N LYS A 35 18.58 -11.50 -2.88
CA LYS A 35 19.07 -10.72 -1.73
C LYS A 35 19.78 -9.48 -2.25
N LYS A 36 19.18 -8.32 -2.17
CA LYS A 36 19.80 -7.07 -2.51
C LYS A 36 19.99 -6.19 -1.29
N ASP A 37 21.18 -5.60 -1.27
CA ASP A 37 21.63 -4.67 -0.24
C ASP A 37 20.71 -3.43 -0.21
N THR A 38 19.76 -3.41 0.74
CA THR A 38 18.78 -2.33 0.94
C THR A 38 19.37 -1.21 1.80
N THR A 39 20.69 -0.97 1.70
CA THR A 39 21.43 -0.04 2.53
C THR A 39 21.22 1.43 2.15
N THR A 40 20.10 2.00 2.56
CA THR A 40 20.03 3.40 2.96
C THR A 40 19.72 3.57 4.46
N TRP A 41 19.52 2.49 5.16
CA TRP A 41 19.46 2.46 6.62
C TRP A 41 20.88 2.31 7.18
N THR A 42 21.38 3.30 7.92
CA THR A 42 22.67 3.25 8.60
C THR A 42 22.67 2.38 9.85
N GLY A 43 21.55 1.77 10.21
CA GLY A 43 21.37 0.85 11.34
C GLY A 43 20.91 -0.53 10.88
N LYS A 44 21.51 -1.57 11.42
CA LYS A 44 21.09 -2.96 11.23
C LYS A 44 19.71 -3.16 11.84
N ILE A 45 18.72 -3.62 11.06
CA ILE A 45 17.43 -4.02 11.62
C ILE A 45 17.67 -5.22 12.53
N PRO A 46 17.21 -5.19 13.80
CA PRO A 46 17.30 -6.34 14.70
C PRO A 46 16.60 -7.57 14.12
N GLU A 47 16.99 -8.76 14.56
CA GLU A 47 16.33 -10.01 14.17
C GLU A 47 14.84 -10.00 14.52
N ASN A 48 14.50 -9.40 15.66
CA ASN A 48 13.12 -9.21 16.14
C ASN A 48 12.88 -7.73 16.44
N PRO A 49 12.61 -6.89 15.43
CA PRO A 49 12.45 -5.45 15.62
C PRO A 49 11.18 -5.16 16.40
N THR A 50 11.30 -4.31 17.41
CA THR A 50 10.11 -3.82 18.12
C THR A 50 9.20 -3.07 17.17
N PRO A 51 7.88 -2.98 17.47
CA PRO A 51 6.95 -2.21 16.63
C PRO A 51 7.43 -0.78 16.39
N ARG A 52 7.93 -0.10 17.42
CA ARG A 52 8.45 1.26 17.30
C ARG A 52 9.66 1.39 16.37
N GLN A 53 10.57 0.40 16.41
CA GLN A 53 11.71 0.38 15.49
C GLN A 53 11.23 0.19 14.04
N MET A 54 10.29 -0.74 13.82
CA MET A 54 9.71 -0.98 12.51
C MET A 54 8.91 0.24 12.02
N GLN A 55 8.08 0.85 12.85
CA GLN A 55 7.34 2.07 12.53
C GLN A 55 8.27 3.22 12.14
N ASN A 56 9.34 3.44 12.90
CA ASN A 56 10.33 4.47 12.59
C ASN A 56 11.04 4.21 11.26
N PHE A 57 11.36 2.94 10.97
CA PHE A 57 11.94 2.55 9.69
C PHE A 57 10.96 2.84 8.55
N LEU A 58 9.74 2.30 8.60
CA LEU A 58 8.72 2.50 7.58
C LEU A 58 8.40 3.99 7.36
N TRP A 59 8.34 4.77 8.44
CA TRP A 59 8.11 6.20 8.35
C TRP A 59 9.21 6.95 7.60
N ARG A 60 10.47 6.60 7.84
CA ARG A 60 11.61 7.21 7.15
C ARG A 60 11.66 6.88 5.67
N THR A 61 11.20 5.67 5.33
CA THR A 61 11.15 5.21 3.94
C THR A 61 9.87 5.64 3.19
N LEU A 62 8.85 6.16 3.91
CA LEU A 62 7.62 6.68 3.32
C LEU A 62 7.83 8.09 2.74
N VAL A 63 8.73 8.22 1.78
CA VAL A 63 8.94 9.43 0.98
C VAL A 63 8.87 9.04 -0.48
N MET A 64 7.82 9.47 -1.16
CA MET A 64 7.53 9.08 -2.53
C MET A 64 8.15 10.08 -3.50
N LYS A 65 8.59 9.57 -4.64
CA LYS A 65 9.00 10.41 -5.77
C LYS A 65 7.80 11.12 -6.37
N ASP A 66 8.07 12.18 -7.13
CA ASP A 66 7.07 12.84 -7.96
C ASP A 66 6.80 11.97 -9.19
N LEU A 67 5.70 11.21 -9.15
CA LEU A 67 5.30 10.26 -10.17
C LEU A 67 3.83 10.43 -10.54
N ILE A 68 3.52 10.09 -11.78
CA ILE A 68 2.16 9.90 -12.28
C ILE A 68 2.01 8.43 -12.65
N LEU A 69 1.12 7.74 -11.94
CA LEU A 69 0.82 6.34 -12.14
C LEU A 69 -0.56 6.26 -12.80
N LYS A 70 -0.67 5.62 -13.96
CA LYS A 70 -1.96 5.40 -14.62
C LYS A 70 -2.31 3.93 -14.53
N GLY A 71 -3.57 3.65 -14.27
CA GLY A 71 -4.03 2.29 -14.10
C GLY A 71 -5.54 2.22 -13.90
N ARG A 72 -5.98 1.16 -13.24
CA ARG A 72 -7.40 0.93 -12.97
C ARG A 72 -7.64 0.33 -11.59
N VAL A 73 -8.83 0.58 -11.08
CA VAL A 73 -9.42 -0.15 -9.96
C VAL A 73 -10.50 -1.06 -10.54
N GLN A 74 -10.39 -2.37 -10.32
CA GLN A 74 -11.34 -3.36 -10.81
C GLN A 74 -12.05 -4.03 -9.63
N SER A 75 -13.39 -3.96 -9.61
CA SER A 75 -14.23 -4.65 -8.65
C SER A 75 -15.32 -5.41 -9.40
N GLY A 76 -15.27 -6.76 -9.35
CA GLY A 76 -16.08 -7.60 -10.23
C GLY A 76 -15.81 -7.29 -11.71
N GLU A 77 -16.87 -7.03 -12.46
CA GLU A 77 -16.77 -6.65 -13.89
C GLU A 77 -16.47 -5.17 -14.09
N LYS A 78 -16.65 -4.36 -13.05
CA LYS A 78 -16.45 -2.91 -13.13
C LYS A 78 -14.96 -2.55 -13.14
N LYS A 79 -14.54 -1.83 -14.18
CA LYS A 79 -13.19 -1.28 -14.33
C LYS A 79 -13.25 0.24 -14.28
N ILE A 80 -12.59 0.84 -13.34
CA ILE A 80 -12.56 2.28 -13.11
C ILE A 80 -11.14 2.77 -13.41
N PRO A 81 -10.92 3.51 -14.50
CA PRO A 81 -9.61 4.09 -14.78
C PRO A 81 -9.23 5.10 -13.66
N VAL A 82 -7.99 5.05 -13.21
CA VAL A 82 -7.49 5.92 -12.16
C VAL A 82 -6.11 6.47 -12.53
N VAL A 83 -5.90 7.73 -12.21
CA VAL A 83 -4.57 8.36 -12.20
C VAL A 83 -4.17 8.60 -10.75
N VAL A 84 -3.01 8.11 -10.38
CA VAL A 84 -2.44 8.29 -9.04
C VAL A 84 -1.21 9.19 -9.15
N ARG A 85 -1.20 10.29 -8.44
CA ARG A 85 -0.06 11.20 -8.34
C ARG A 85 0.58 11.04 -6.98
N THR A 86 1.89 10.95 -6.95
CA THR A 86 2.65 10.83 -5.70
C THR A 86 3.70 11.91 -5.61
N ARG A 87 3.91 12.45 -4.40
CA ARG A 87 5.01 13.37 -4.11
C ARG A 87 5.26 13.44 -2.61
N ASP A 88 6.49 13.27 -2.17
CA ASP A 88 6.88 13.29 -0.75
C ASP A 88 6.03 12.32 0.08
N ARG A 89 5.12 12.83 0.90
CA ARG A 89 4.17 12.05 1.71
C ARG A 89 2.72 12.32 1.30
N LEU A 90 2.49 12.61 0.03
CA LEU A 90 1.18 12.89 -0.53
C LEU A 90 0.89 11.92 -1.67
N ILE A 91 -0.27 11.26 -1.62
CA ILE A 91 -0.85 10.50 -2.73
C ILE A 91 -2.18 11.14 -3.09
N GLN A 92 -2.42 11.36 -4.38
CA GLN A 92 -3.69 11.82 -4.89
C GLN A 92 -4.22 10.83 -5.93
N PHE A 93 -5.45 10.38 -5.74
CA PHE A 93 -6.19 9.51 -6.64
C PHE A 93 -7.20 10.34 -7.42
N GLU A 94 -7.25 10.16 -8.74
CA GLU A 94 -8.20 10.79 -9.65
C GLU A 94 -8.96 9.69 -10.40
N PHE A 95 -10.24 9.52 -10.05
CA PHE A 95 -11.11 8.55 -10.73
C PHE A 95 -11.62 9.15 -12.03
N GLN A 96 -11.37 8.49 -13.16
CA GLN A 96 -11.64 9.05 -14.48
C GLN A 96 -13.08 8.82 -14.96
N ASP A 97 -13.82 7.89 -14.37
CA ASP A 97 -15.24 7.60 -14.69
C ASP A 97 -16.23 8.49 -13.90
N ARG A 98 -15.72 9.28 -12.96
CA ARG A 98 -16.53 10.13 -12.06
C ARG A 98 -15.74 11.33 -11.56
N PRO A 99 -16.41 12.42 -11.16
CA PRO A 99 -15.75 13.60 -10.64
C PRO A 99 -15.29 13.42 -9.18
N LEU A 100 -14.54 12.35 -8.88
CA LEU A 100 -14.03 12.05 -7.54
C LEU A 100 -12.51 12.10 -7.53
N GLN A 101 -11.98 12.94 -6.65
CA GLN A 101 -10.57 12.98 -6.31
C GLN A 101 -10.40 12.75 -4.81
N ILE A 102 -9.40 11.98 -4.44
CA ILE A 102 -9.05 11.70 -3.04
C ILE A 102 -7.56 11.98 -2.88
N ARG A 103 -7.19 12.69 -1.83
CA ARG A 103 -5.78 12.84 -1.46
C ARG A 103 -5.54 12.37 -0.04
N VAL A 104 -4.40 11.74 0.16
CA VAL A 104 -3.91 11.24 1.43
C VAL A 104 -2.57 11.89 1.71
N ARG A 105 -2.48 12.66 2.78
CA ARG A 105 -1.23 13.20 3.30
C ARG A 105 -0.86 12.39 4.53
N PHE A 106 0.24 11.67 4.45
CA PHE A 106 0.77 10.92 5.58
C PHE A 106 1.43 11.86 6.58
N ALA A 107 1.04 11.77 7.84
CA ALA A 107 1.62 12.51 8.97
C ALA A 107 1.94 11.56 10.12
N PRO A 108 2.87 11.90 11.04
CA PRO A 108 3.27 11.02 12.14
C PRO A 108 2.09 10.60 13.04
N GLU A 109 1.14 11.50 13.24
CA GLU A 109 -0.03 11.30 14.11
C GLU A 109 -1.18 10.53 13.44
N GLY A 110 -1.08 10.32 12.13
CA GLY A 110 -2.12 9.71 11.30
C GLY A 110 -2.30 10.43 9.97
N SER A 111 -2.95 9.78 9.03
CA SER A 111 -3.15 10.33 7.69
C SER A 111 -4.31 11.32 7.65
N LEU A 112 -4.07 12.47 6.99
CA LEU A 112 -5.13 13.39 6.60
C LEU A 112 -5.68 12.93 5.24
N ILE A 113 -6.92 12.45 5.25
CA ILE A 113 -7.63 12.02 4.05
C ILE A 113 -8.62 13.12 3.67
N GLN A 114 -8.59 13.54 2.42
CA GLN A 114 -9.48 14.55 1.89
C GLN A 114 -10.06 14.09 0.55
N LYS A 115 -11.26 14.50 0.25
CA LYS A 115 -11.94 14.23 -1.02
C LYS A 115 -12.50 15.51 -1.61
N ARG A 116 -12.75 15.51 -2.91
CA ARG A 116 -13.58 16.50 -3.61
C ARG A 116 -14.27 15.85 -4.81
N ALA A 117 -15.41 16.40 -5.20
CA ALA A 117 -16.21 15.88 -6.31
C ALA A 117 -15.71 16.39 -7.68
N LYS A 118 -15.08 17.57 -7.71
CA LYS A 118 -14.54 18.21 -8.93
C LYS A 118 -13.21 18.89 -8.61
N SER A 119 -12.38 19.11 -9.61
CA SER A 119 -11.09 19.77 -9.42
C SER A 119 -11.20 21.20 -8.86
N GLU A 120 -12.29 21.90 -9.17
CA GLU A 120 -12.56 23.26 -8.70
C GLU A 120 -13.22 23.34 -7.32
N ALA A 121 -13.73 22.19 -6.81
CA ALA A 121 -14.35 22.15 -5.49
C ALA A 121 -13.29 22.15 -4.39
N ASP A 122 -13.64 22.68 -3.23
CA ASP A 122 -12.80 22.65 -2.05
C ASP A 122 -12.59 21.22 -1.54
N TRP A 123 -11.40 21.00 -0.99
CA TRP A 123 -11.08 19.72 -0.36
C TRP A 123 -11.81 19.58 0.98
N GLN A 124 -12.63 18.55 1.10
CA GLN A 124 -13.34 18.18 2.31
C GLN A 124 -12.56 17.09 3.07
N VAL A 125 -12.36 17.31 4.37
CA VAL A 125 -11.70 16.30 5.23
C VAL A 125 -12.65 15.14 5.49
N VAL A 126 -12.18 13.92 5.27
CA VAL A 126 -12.91 12.69 5.57
C VAL A 126 -12.70 12.36 7.05
N THR A 127 -13.76 12.38 7.85
CA THR A 127 -13.71 12.18 9.31
C THR A 127 -14.80 11.25 9.81
N GLY A 128 -14.67 10.77 11.04
CA GLY A 128 -15.68 9.94 11.73
C GLY A 128 -16.07 8.71 10.89
N THR A 129 -17.35 8.40 10.90
CA THR A 129 -17.94 7.24 10.19
C THR A 129 -17.76 7.30 8.68
N GLU A 130 -17.42 8.45 8.10
CA GLU A 130 -17.12 8.52 6.67
C GLU A 130 -15.82 7.80 6.30
N LYS A 131 -14.84 7.75 7.21
CA LYS A 131 -13.59 7.01 6.99
C LYS A 131 -13.83 5.53 6.71
N THR A 132 -14.87 4.95 7.29
CA THR A 132 -15.19 3.53 7.17
C THR A 132 -16.01 3.18 5.93
N LYS A 133 -16.47 4.20 5.15
CA LYS A 133 -17.27 3.98 3.94
C LYS A 133 -16.39 3.53 2.78
N GLU A 134 -16.95 2.65 1.98
CA GLU A 134 -16.35 2.17 0.73
C GLU A 134 -16.25 3.26 -0.32
N ILE A 135 -15.19 3.23 -1.11
CA ILE A 135 -14.91 4.18 -2.18
C ILE A 135 -15.43 3.62 -3.49
N ALA A 136 -16.31 4.37 -4.16
CA ALA A 136 -16.71 4.10 -5.54
C ALA A 136 -17.36 2.71 -5.77
N GLY A 137 -17.85 2.04 -4.73
CA GLY A 137 -18.41 0.69 -4.79
C GLY A 137 -17.36 -0.38 -4.98
N THR A 138 -16.22 -0.20 -4.33
CA THR A 138 -15.10 -1.15 -4.28
C THR A 138 -14.93 -1.66 -2.84
N ASP A 139 -14.10 -2.67 -2.62
CA ASP A 139 -13.77 -3.14 -1.27
C ASP A 139 -12.85 -2.19 -0.48
N LEU A 140 -12.38 -1.10 -1.09
CA LEU A 140 -11.55 -0.09 -0.41
C LEU A 140 -12.41 0.90 0.36
N ALA A 141 -12.12 1.10 1.64
CA ALA A 141 -12.63 2.20 2.44
C ALA A 141 -11.63 3.37 2.47
N TYR A 142 -12.09 4.57 2.86
CA TYR A 142 -11.16 5.70 2.99
C TYR A 142 -10.06 5.43 4.00
N GLU A 143 -10.34 4.79 5.14
CA GLU A 143 -9.35 4.46 6.16
C GLU A 143 -8.21 3.57 5.63
N ASP A 144 -8.52 2.70 4.66
CA ASP A 144 -7.55 1.79 4.07
C ASP A 144 -6.43 2.52 3.33
N LEU A 145 -6.75 3.68 2.71
CA LEU A 145 -5.78 4.48 1.98
C LEU A 145 -4.70 5.11 2.88
N GLY A 146 -5.03 5.32 4.14
CA GLY A 146 -4.11 5.92 5.12
C GLY A 146 -3.04 4.97 5.62
N ILE A 147 -3.28 3.64 5.54
CA ILE A 147 -2.42 2.59 6.14
C ILE A 147 -1.96 2.93 7.58
N ASP A 148 -2.82 3.63 8.33
CA ASP A 148 -2.47 4.19 9.63
C ASP A 148 -2.13 3.12 10.67
N PHE A 149 -2.62 1.89 10.48
CA PHE A 149 -2.29 0.74 11.33
C PHE A 149 -0.78 0.48 11.43
N LEU A 150 0.01 0.89 10.45
CA LEU A 150 1.48 0.82 10.52
C LEU A 150 2.08 1.77 11.57
N ARG A 151 1.30 2.69 12.12
CA ARG A 151 1.72 3.72 13.10
C ARG A 151 0.91 3.70 14.41
N TRP A 152 -0.09 2.81 14.51
CA TRP A 152 -0.88 2.74 15.75
C TRP A 152 -0.01 2.40 16.95
N PRO A 153 -0.22 3.07 18.11
CA PRO A 153 0.69 3.00 19.23
C PRO A 153 0.72 1.62 19.90
N ASP A 154 -0.39 0.86 19.86
CA ASP A 154 -0.54 -0.44 20.51
C ASP A 154 -0.04 -1.62 19.67
N ALA A 155 0.76 -1.35 18.63
CA ALA A 155 1.32 -2.40 17.80
C ALA A 155 2.20 -3.37 18.62
N LYS A 156 2.10 -4.66 18.33
CA LYS A 156 2.88 -5.73 18.96
C LYS A 156 3.47 -6.64 17.90
N LEU A 157 4.73 -7.05 18.06
CA LEU A 157 5.30 -8.16 17.31
C LEU A 157 4.72 -9.45 17.89
N VAL A 158 3.96 -10.19 17.11
CA VAL A 158 3.29 -11.43 17.56
C VAL A 158 3.98 -12.70 17.08
N GLY A 159 4.94 -12.57 16.18
CA GLY A 159 5.74 -13.69 15.70
C GLY A 159 6.33 -13.48 14.32
N THR A 160 6.60 -14.59 13.67
CA THR A 160 7.08 -14.65 12.28
C THR A 160 6.23 -15.65 11.51
N ASP A 161 6.10 -15.43 10.22
CA ASP A 161 5.30 -16.27 9.33
C ASP A 161 5.95 -16.32 7.94
N ASN A 162 5.52 -17.25 7.10
CA ASN A 162 5.93 -17.32 5.70
C ASN A 162 4.73 -16.98 4.81
N ILE A 163 4.78 -15.83 4.16
CA ILE A 163 3.73 -15.34 3.27
C ILE A 163 4.29 -15.26 1.85
N MET A 164 3.66 -15.96 0.91
CA MET A 164 4.09 -16.00 -0.49
C MET A 164 5.57 -16.37 -0.66
N MET A 165 6.04 -17.35 0.12
CA MET A 165 7.44 -17.81 0.19
C MET A 165 8.44 -16.76 0.74
N LEU A 166 7.95 -15.73 1.40
CA LEU A 166 8.76 -14.70 2.05
C LEU A 166 8.67 -14.83 3.57
N ASP A 167 9.82 -14.87 4.22
CA ASP A 167 9.86 -14.78 5.68
C ASP A 167 9.48 -13.38 6.13
N CYS A 168 8.52 -13.30 7.03
CA CYS A 168 7.94 -12.05 7.49
C CYS A 168 7.94 -11.97 9.01
N TRP A 169 8.08 -10.74 9.53
CA TRP A 169 7.62 -10.42 10.88
C TRP A 169 6.11 -10.17 10.83
N THR A 170 5.41 -10.68 11.83
CA THR A 170 3.95 -10.50 11.99
C THR A 170 3.68 -9.55 13.14
N TYR A 171 2.96 -8.49 12.84
CA TYR A 171 2.54 -7.49 13.82
C TYR A 171 1.02 -7.47 13.94
N GLU A 172 0.54 -7.10 15.12
CA GLU A 172 -0.87 -6.74 15.36
C GLU A 172 -0.95 -5.36 15.98
N ALA A 173 -1.95 -4.58 15.57
CA ALA A 173 -2.21 -3.26 16.11
C ALA A 173 -3.72 -3.03 16.27
N ASN A 174 -4.11 -2.34 17.34
CA ASN A 174 -5.50 -1.95 17.59
C ASN A 174 -5.70 -0.51 17.13
N PRO A 175 -6.86 -0.17 16.54
CA PRO A 175 -7.16 1.20 16.16
C PRO A 175 -7.33 2.08 17.40
N PRO A 176 -6.72 3.27 17.44
CA PRO A 176 -6.91 4.23 18.52
C PRO A 176 -8.24 4.98 18.46
N VAL A 177 -8.94 4.89 17.34
CA VAL A 177 -10.21 5.56 17.03
C VAL A 177 -11.17 4.60 16.35
N GLU A 178 -12.40 5.03 16.08
CA GLU A 178 -13.38 4.25 15.33
C GLU A 178 -12.83 3.79 13.97
N SER A 179 -12.98 2.50 13.69
CA SER A 179 -12.52 1.82 12.48
C SER A 179 -13.44 0.63 12.17
N ASN A 180 -13.45 0.20 10.91
CA ASN A 180 -14.09 -1.07 10.51
C ASN A 180 -13.45 -2.30 11.15
N TYR A 181 -12.23 -2.13 11.68
CA TYR A 181 -11.44 -3.21 12.24
C TYR A 181 -11.35 -3.09 13.75
N ALA A 182 -11.54 -4.19 14.46
CA ALA A 182 -11.20 -4.27 15.88
C ALA A 182 -9.67 -4.39 16.07
N LYS A 183 -8.99 -4.91 15.05
CA LYS A 183 -7.53 -5.08 15.01
C LYS A 183 -7.07 -5.21 13.56
N VAL A 184 -5.83 -4.83 13.27
CA VAL A 184 -5.16 -5.17 12.01
C VAL A 184 -3.94 -6.03 12.29
N ARG A 185 -3.80 -7.15 11.56
CA ARG A 185 -2.60 -7.98 11.53
C ARG A 185 -1.89 -7.72 10.21
N TYR A 186 -0.57 -7.48 10.25
CA TYR A 186 0.19 -7.19 9.04
C TYR A 186 1.55 -7.87 9.05
N TRP A 187 2.02 -8.18 7.85
CA TRP A 187 3.25 -8.94 7.61
C TRP A 187 4.25 -8.08 6.85
N ILE A 188 5.43 -7.92 7.44
CA ILE A 188 6.56 -7.19 6.85
C ILE A 188 7.62 -8.19 6.43
N SER A 189 7.97 -8.22 5.15
CA SER A 189 9.03 -9.09 4.63
C SER A 189 10.37 -8.75 5.26
N LYS A 190 11.09 -9.78 5.75
CA LYS A 190 12.45 -9.63 6.27
C LYS A 190 13.46 -9.32 5.17
N THR A 191 13.18 -9.74 3.94
CA THR A 191 14.05 -9.52 2.78
C THR A 191 13.86 -8.14 2.17
N TYR A 192 12.60 -7.73 1.96
CA TYR A 192 12.27 -6.50 1.25
C TYR A 192 11.96 -5.32 2.16
N LEU A 193 11.76 -5.57 3.46
CA LEU A 193 11.42 -4.56 4.45
C LEU A 193 10.17 -3.76 4.09
N THR A 194 9.22 -4.41 3.43
CA THR A 194 7.95 -3.84 3.00
C THR A 194 6.79 -4.72 3.43
N MET A 195 5.61 -4.15 3.52
CA MET A 195 4.39 -4.89 3.83
C MET A 195 3.99 -5.76 2.61
N ILE A 196 3.75 -7.04 2.88
CA ILE A 196 3.33 -8.03 1.87
C ILE A 196 1.82 -8.31 1.98
N ARG A 197 1.30 -8.28 3.21
CA ARG A 197 -0.11 -8.55 3.50
C ARG A 197 -0.55 -7.77 4.73
N ALA A 198 -1.84 -7.40 4.76
CA ALA A 198 -2.52 -6.96 5.97
C ALA A 198 -3.94 -7.54 6.00
N ASP A 199 -4.38 -7.98 7.19
CA ASP A 199 -5.72 -8.49 7.45
C ASP A 199 -6.41 -7.59 8.49
N GLY A 200 -7.55 -7.01 8.13
CA GLY A 200 -8.47 -6.38 9.06
C GLY A 200 -9.29 -7.44 9.78
N LEU A 201 -9.29 -7.42 11.10
CA LEU A 201 -9.94 -8.42 11.94
C LEU A 201 -11.16 -7.82 12.67
N ASN A 202 -12.22 -8.61 12.82
CA ASN A 202 -13.36 -8.27 13.66
C ASN A 202 -13.08 -8.51 15.15
N ALA A 203 -14.04 -8.20 16.03
CA ALA A 203 -13.92 -8.38 17.47
C ALA A 203 -13.70 -9.85 17.92
N LYS A 204 -14.04 -10.82 17.04
CA LYS A 204 -13.78 -12.25 17.30
C LYS A 204 -12.41 -12.69 16.79
N GLY A 205 -11.57 -11.78 16.28
CA GLY A 205 -10.26 -12.08 15.71
C GLY A 205 -10.30 -12.73 14.34
N GLN A 206 -11.45 -12.74 13.67
CA GLN A 206 -11.63 -13.31 12.33
C GLN A 206 -11.32 -12.25 11.28
N ALA A 207 -10.57 -12.63 10.24
CA ALA A 207 -10.28 -11.75 9.11
C ALA A 207 -11.58 -11.43 8.34
N ILE A 208 -11.83 -10.14 8.13
CA ILE A 208 -12.99 -9.64 7.38
C ILE A 208 -12.56 -8.90 6.11
N LYS A 209 -11.30 -8.44 6.06
CA LYS A 209 -10.71 -7.82 4.87
C LYS A 209 -9.25 -8.21 4.78
N ARG A 210 -8.75 -8.41 3.56
CA ARG A 210 -7.36 -8.75 3.27
C ARG A 210 -6.78 -7.89 2.17
N PHE A 211 -5.63 -7.31 2.44
CA PHE A 211 -4.78 -6.60 1.48
C PHE A 211 -3.60 -7.49 1.12
N THR A 212 -3.33 -7.65 -0.18
CA THR A 212 -2.17 -8.42 -0.67
C THR A 212 -1.49 -7.63 -1.77
N PHE A 213 -0.18 -7.48 -1.69
CA PHE A 213 0.63 -6.82 -2.71
C PHE A 213 1.20 -7.90 -3.62
N ASN A 214 0.68 -7.99 -4.85
CA ASN A 214 0.93 -9.12 -5.76
C ASN A 214 2.13 -8.87 -6.69
N SER A 215 2.35 -7.63 -7.10
CA SER A 215 3.44 -7.30 -8.01
C SER A 215 3.98 -5.88 -7.79
N VAL A 216 5.14 -5.63 -8.37
CA VAL A 216 5.78 -4.32 -8.42
C VAL A 216 6.14 -3.99 -9.87
N ILE A 217 6.29 -2.70 -10.16
CA ILE A 217 6.77 -2.17 -11.43
C ILE A 217 8.06 -1.39 -11.14
N GLU A 218 9.11 -1.70 -11.88
CA GLU A 218 10.33 -0.89 -11.88
C GLU A 218 10.14 0.33 -12.77
N ALA A 219 10.46 1.49 -12.26
CA ALA A 219 10.39 2.74 -13.00
C ALA A 219 11.64 3.58 -12.72
N GLU A 220 12.54 3.62 -13.69
CA GLU A 220 13.85 4.27 -13.59
C GLU A 220 14.65 3.77 -12.37
N ASP A 221 14.75 4.59 -11.34
CA ASP A 221 15.50 4.31 -10.10
C ASP A 221 14.58 4.07 -8.90
N THR A 222 13.31 3.75 -9.14
CA THR A 222 12.31 3.45 -8.09
C THR A 222 11.46 2.25 -8.47
N VAL A 223 10.82 1.67 -7.46
CA VAL A 223 9.87 0.56 -7.61
C VAL A 223 8.56 0.98 -7.00
N VAL A 224 7.47 0.78 -7.70
CA VAL A 224 6.11 1.06 -7.23
C VAL A 224 5.29 -0.22 -7.18
N ILE A 225 4.22 -0.24 -6.39
CA ILE A 225 3.27 -1.35 -6.39
C ILE A 225 2.60 -1.40 -7.75
N GLY A 226 2.74 -2.53 -8.44
CA GLY A 226 2.07 -2.80 -9.72
C GLY A 226 0.65 -3.28 -9.53
N GLU A 227 0.45 -4.20 -8.58
CA GLU A 227 -0.89 -4.71 -8.26
C GLU A 227 -1.06 -4.90 -6.75
N MET A 228 -2.18 -4.37 -6.25
CA MET A 228 -2.71 -4.65 -4.93
C MET A 228 -4.10 -5.29 -5.07
N LYS A 229 -4.32 -6.39 -4.35
CA LYS A 229 -5.63 -7.01 -4.19
C LYS A 229 -6.19 -6.67 -2.81
N VAL A 230 -7.43 -6.23 -2.78
CA VAL A 230 -8.24 -6.08 -1.56
C VAL A 230 -9.40 -7.05 -1.66
N ALA A 231 -9.60 -7.86 -0.63
CA ALA A 231 -10.67 -8.84 -0.58
C ALA A 231 -11.47 -8.66 0.69
N SER A 232 -12.80 -8.53 0.55
CA SER A 232 -13.72 -8.71 1.66
C SER A 232 -13.90 -10.21 1.90
N LEU A 233 -13.72 -10.67 3.14
CA LEU A 233 -13.73 -12.08 3.49
C LEU A 233 -15.02 -12.45 4.23
N THR A 234 -15.48 -13.68 4.02
CA THR A 234 -16.49 -14.29 4.88
C THR A 234 -15.84 -14.59 6.24
N PRO A 235 -16.33 -14.00 7.36
CA PRO A 235 -15.68 -14.12 8.66
C PRO A 235 -15.47 -15.58 9.09
N GLY A 236 -14.25 -15.89 9.57
CA GLY A 236 -13.88 -17.25 9.99
C GLY A 236 -13.48 -18.19 8.86
N THR A 237 -13.38 -17.70 7.63
CA THR A 237 -12.91 -18.45 6.45
C THR A 237 -11.87 -17.64 5.67
N ASP A 238 -11.20 -18.30 4.71
CA ASP A 238 -10.36 -17.60 3.71
C ASP A 238 -11.11 -17.33 2.39
N VAL A 239 -12.43 -17.51 2.38
CA VAL A 239 -13.26 -17.30 1.20
C VAL A 239 -13.53 -15.82 1.00
N SER A 240 -13.19 -15.29 -0.17
CA SER A 240 -13.50 -13.92 -0.54
C SER A 240 -14.97 -13.81 -0.96
N ALA A 241 -15.73 -12.93 -0.30
CA ALA A 241 -17.07 -12.54 -0.71
C ALA A 241 -17.03 -11.59 -1.93
N SER A 242 -16.04 -10.68 -1.94
CA SER A 242 -15.76 -9.78 -3.07
C SER A 242 -14.26 -9.49 -3.17
N ARG A 243 -13.85 -8.91 -4.30
CA ARG A 243 -12.45 -8.57 -4.56
C ARG A 243 -12.34 -7.30 -5.39
N THR A 244 -11.42 -6.45 -4.98
CA THR A 244 -10.99 -5.27 -5.73
C THR A 244 -9.50 -5.40 -6.04
N PHE A 245 -9.13 -5.12 -7.29
CA PHE A 245 -7.74 -5.03 -7.73
C PHE A 245 -7.43 -3.58 -8.05
N VAL A 246 -6.32 -3.08 -7.54
CA VAL A 246 -5.71 -1.82 -7.96
C VAL A 246 -4.51 -2.20 -8.80
N GLN A 247 -4.54 -1.88 -10.10
CA GLN A 247 -3.50 -2.25 -11.05
C GLN A 247 -2.92 -0.98 -11.68
N ILE A 248 -1.61 -0.83 -11.60
CA ILE A 248 -0.87 0.23 -12.28
C ILE A 248 -0.34 -0.33 -13.60
N GLU A 249 -0.53 0.41 -14.66
CA GLU A 249 -0.18 0.01 -16.03
C GLU A 249 1.03 0.80 -16.55
N THR A 250 1.10 2.09 -16.21
CA THR A 250 2.22 2.95 -16.60
C THR A 250 2.67 3.84 -15.46
N VAL A 251 3.97 4.18 -15.48
CA VAL A 251 4.61 5.08 -14.52
C VAL A 251 5.35 6.16 -15.31
N GLU A 252 5.06 7.41 -15.02
CA GLU A 252 5.67 8.58 -15.65
C GLU A 252 6.25 9.52 -14.58
N LYS A 253 7.22 10.34 -14.93
CA LYS A 253 7.68 11.43 -14.04
C LYS A 253 6.55 12.43 -13.82
N GLY A 254 6.37 12.87 -12.59
CA GLY A 254 5.45 13.93 -12.24
C GLY A 254 5.95 15.30 -12.71
N SER A 255 5.00 16.18 -12.98
CA SER A 255 5.24 17.59 -13.29
C SER A 255 4.88 18.52 -12.12
N GLY A 256 4.76 17.98 -10.92
CA GLY A 256 4.29 18.65 -9.72
C GLY A 256 2.82 18.33 -9.39
N LEU A 257 2.50 18.36 -8.10
CA LEU A 257 1.14 18.31 -7.55
C LEU A 257 0.72 19.74 -7.17
#